data_0bc0dba23c5d2f0254652a3bbde41a05
#
_entry.id   0bc0dba23c5d2f0254652a3bbde41a05
#
_cell.length_a   1.000
_cell.length_b   1.000
_cell.length_c   1.000
_cell.angle_alpha   90.00
_cell.angle_beta   90.00
_cell.angle_gamma   90.00
#
_symmetry.space_group_name_H-M   'P 1'
#
loop_
_entity.id
_entity.type
_entity.pdbx_description
1 polymer ?
#
loop_
_entity_poly.entity_id
_entity_poly.type
_entity_poly.pdbx_seq_one_letter_code
_entity_poly.pdbx_strand_id
1 'polypeptide(L)' 'MVKIYADLVIAGERSLDGADGIKKVPDKYLEGVKEELRARGYEIA' A
#
# COMPACT_ATOMS: atom_id res chain seq x y z
N MET A 1 -0.83 -7.82 8.93
CA MET A 1 -1.66 -7.35 7.80
C MET A 1 -0.98 -6.27 6.99
N VAL A 2 -0.25 -5.35 7.65
CA VAL A 2 0.43 -4.26 6.93
C VAL A 2 1.41 -4.79 5.88
N LYS A 3 2.20 -5.79 6.24
CA LYS A 3 3.18 -6.34 5.31
C LYS A 3 2.52 -6.99 4.10
N ILE A 4 1.40 -7.66 4.33
CA ILE A 4 0.65 -8.29 3.25
C ILE A 4 0.11 -7.23 2.30
N TYR A 5 -0.46 -6.16 2.85
CA TYR A 5 -0.95 -5.07 2.01
C TYR A 5 0.17 -4.37 1.26
N ALA A 6 1.33 -4.20 1.89
CA ALA A 6 2.47 -3.62 1.20
C ALA A 6 2.87 -4.49 0.01
N ASP A 7 2.91 -5.80 0.18
CA ASP A 7 3.19 -6.71 -0.92
C ASP A 7 2.16 -6.58 -2.03
N LEU A 8 0.88 -6.47 -1.68
CA LEU A 8 -0.19 -6.33 -2.66
C LEU A 8 -0.08 -5.01 -3.42
N VAL A 9 0.31 -3.94 -2.73
CA VAL A 9 0.53 -2.65 -3.38
C VAL A 9 1.68 -2.73 -4.38
N ILE A 10 2.75 -3.39 -4.00
CA ILE A 10 3.91 -3.55 -4.87
C ILE A 10 3.53 -4.39 -6.09
N ALA A 11 2.71 -5.41 -5.89
CA ALA A 11 2.27 -6.28 -6.98
C ALA A 11 1.20 -5.63 -7.86
N GLY A 12 0.67 -4.48 -7.46
CA GLY A 12 -0.35 -3.79 -8.23
C GLY A 12 -1.76 -4.32 -7.99
N GLU A 13 -1.96 -5.11 -6.94
CA GLU A 13 -3.28 -5.66 -6.62
C GLU A 13 -4.05 -4.81 -5.62
N ARG A 14 -3.39 -3.84 -4.99
CA ARG A 14 -4.02 -2.87 -4.09
C ARG A 14 -3.42 -1.51 -4.36
N SER A 15 -4.17 -0.49 -4.01
CA SER A 15 -3.74 0.88 -4.22
C SER A 15 -3.84 1.66 -2.92
N LEU A 16 -2.95 2.62 -2.73
CA LEU A 16 -2.99 3.47 -1.55
C LEU A 16 -4.13 4.46 -1.60
N ASP A 17 -4.54 4.87 -2.79
CA ASP A 17 -5.59 5.87 -2.95
C ASP A 17 -6.79 5.39 -3.76
N GLY A 18 -6.77 4.14 -4.18
CA GLY A 18 -7.88 3.59 -4.95
C GLY A 18 -7.97 4.05 -6.38
N ALA A 19 -6.93 4.72 -6.88
CA ALA A 19 -6.88 5.12 -8.28
C ALA A 19 -6.86 3.89 -9.18
N ASP A 20 -7.11 4.02 -10.43
CA ASP A 20 -7.06 2.93 -11.42
C ASP A 20 -8.08 1.81 -11.19
N GLY A 21 -9.08 2.04 -10.35
CA GLY A 21 -10.11 1.03 -10.10
C GLY A 21 -9.65 -0.16 -9.28
N ILE A 22 -8.46 -0.10 -8.71
CA ILE A 22 -7.93 -1.15 -7.87
C ILE A 22 -8.45 -0.95 -6.44
N LYS A 23 -8.67 -2.04 -5.71
CA LYS A 23 -9.15 -1.93 -4.34
C LYS A 23 -8.17 -1.16 -3.48
N LYS A 24 -8.71 -0.24 -2.70
CA LYS A 24 -7.91 0.58 -1.81
C LYS A 24 -7.56 -0.18 -0.53
N VAL A 25 -6.37 0.06 -0.01
CA VAL A 25 -5.98 -0.46 1.30
C VAL A 25 -6.88 0.20 2.37
N PRO A 26 -7.39 -0.58 3.35
CA PRO A 26 -8.19 0.02 4.43
C PRO A 26 -7.44 1.14 5.13
N ASP A 27 -8.17 2.20 5.50
CA ASP A 27 -7.56 3.37 6.12
C ASP A 27 -6.76 3.03 7.37
N LYS A 28 -7.23 2.06 8.14
CA LYS A 28 -6.55 1.70 9.38
C LYS A 28 -5.18 1.08 9.15
N TYR A 29 -4.91 0.59 7.95
CA TYR A 29 -3.62 0.03 7.60
C TYR A 29 -2.82 0.96 6.69
N LEU A 30 -3.43 2.01 6.20
CA LEU A 30 -2.84 2.85 5.18
C LEU A 30 -1.50 3.45 5.61
N GLU A 31 -1.46 4.03 6.80
CA GLU A 31 -0.23 4.63 7.30
C GLU A 31 0.87 3.60 7.51
N GLY A 32 0.49 2.45 8.07
CA GLY A 32 1.45 1.36 8.27
C GLY A 32 2.02 0.85 6.96
N VAL A 33 1.16 0.73 5.94
CA VAL A 33 1.60 0.30 4.62
C VAL A 33 2.56 1.32 4.01
N LYS A 34 2.26 2.60 4.15
CA LYS A 34 3.16 3.64 3.66
C LYS A 34 4.53 3.56 4.32
N GLU A 35 4.56 3.36 5.63
CA GLU A 35 5.81 3.24 6.36
C GLU A 35 6.58 1.99 5.93
N GLU A 36 5.87 0.90 5.74
CA GLU A 36 6.50 -0.34 5.30
C GLU A 36 7.12 -0.16 3.91
N LEU A 37 6.39 0.46 3.00
CA LEU A 37 6.90 0.71 1.66
C LEU A 37 8.14 1.61 1.69
N ARG A 38 8.11 2.62 2.53
CA ARG A 38 9.26 3.51 2.69
C ARG A 38 10.47 2.75 3.23
N ALA A 39 10.24 1.86 4.19
CA ALA A 39 11.32 1.06 4.75
C ALA A 39 11.93 0.12 3.70
N ARG A 40 11.14 -0.27 2.70
CA ARG A 40 11.62 -1.10 1.60
C ARG A 40 12.25 -0.29 0.47
N GLY A 41 12.27 1.04 0.60
CA GLY A 41 12.85 1.90 -0.41
C GLY A 41 11.92 2.32 -1.53
N TYR A 42 10.62 2.11 -1.40
CA TYR A 42 9.66 2.56 -2.40
C TYR A 42 9.23 3.98 -2.12
N GLU A 43 9.15 4.78 -3.17
CA GLU A 43 8.63 6.13 -3.04
C GLU A 43 7.11 6.10 -3.04
N ILE A 44 6.55 6.83 -2.09
CA ILE A 44 5.10 7.02 -2.00
C ILE A 44 4.84 8.50 -2.18
N ALA A 45 4.40 8.86 -3.33
CA ALA A 45 4.13 10.27 -3.62
C ALA A 45 2.90 10.74 -2.88
#